data_2f6dbcfb6c1fa50ec9484273820bf0ac
#
_entry.id   2f6dbcfb6c1fa50ec9484273820bf0ac
#
_cell.length_a   1.000
_cell.length_b   1.000
_cell.length_c   1.000
_cell.angle_alpha   90.00
_cell.angle_beta   90.00
_cell.angle_gamma   90.00
#
_symmetry.space_group_name_H-M   'P 1'
#
loop_
_entity.id
_entity.type
_entity.pdbx_description
1 polymer ?
#
loop_
_entity_poly.entity_id
_entity_poly.type
_entity_poly.pdbx_seq_one_letter_code
_entity_poly.pdbx_strand_id
1 'polypeptide(L)'
;MTDTSDSQDAVTVERTFDAPVDLIWQMWTEPQHFAAWYGPDGATIPVAKMDVRVGGTRLISMRVQTPNGAMQMWFVGEYREVVDNKRLVYTESMSDEKGNMLSPADMGMPPGHPATTEVRVELEDVGGRTKMVMTHVGIPADSSGGAGWAMAFDKLAARVSAHTNT
;
A
#
# COMPACT_ATOMS: atom_id res chain seq x y z
N MET A 1 9.60 -23.00 -19.18
CA MET A 1 9.46 -22.58 -18.68
C MET A 1 9.25 -21.79 -18.19
N THR A 2 8.76 -21.76 -18.31
CA THR A 2 8.62 -20.89 -18.09
C THR A 2 8.84 -20.45 -17.02
N ASP A 3 8.96 -19.93 -16.91
CA ASP A 3 9.38 -19.34 -16.00
C ASP A 3 8.54 -19.00 -14.92
N THR A 4 8.71 -19.58 -13.81
CA THR A 4 7.84 -19.43 -12.70
C THR A 4 7.72 -18.01 -12.23
N SER A 5 8.71 -17.20 -12.45
CA SER A 5 8.59 -15.80 -12.08
C SER A 5 7.51 -15.12 -12.87
N ASP A 6 7.24 -15.61 -14.05
CA ASP A 6 6.20 -15.03 -14.86
C ASP A 6 4.83 -15.33 -14.36
N SER A 7 4.68 -16.34 -13.53
CA SER A 7 3.38 -16.71 -13.00
C SER A 7 3.04 -15.93 -11.73
N GLN A 8 3.94 -15.10 -11.25
CA GLN A 8 3.69 -14.34 -10.05
C GLN A 8 2.70 -13.21 -10.34
N ASP A 9 1.55 -13.26 -9.70
CA ASP A 9 0.53 -12.24 -9.88
C ASP A 9 0.98 -10.90 -9.34
N ALA A 10 0.59 -9.84 -10.01
CA ALA A 10 0.89 -8.48 -9.56
C ALA A 10 -0.12 -7.50 -10.12
N VAL A 11 -0.38 -6.45 -9.36
CA VAL A 11 -1.15 -5.29 -9.80
C VAL A 11 -0.18 -4.13 -9.94
N THR A 12 -0.19 -3.49 -11.11
CA THR A 12 0.64 -2.31 -11.36
C THR A 12 -0.26 -1.13 -11.66
N VAL A 13 -0.08 -0.03 -10.92
CA VAL A 13 -0.84 1.19 -11.12
C VAL A 13 0.14 2.33 -11.30
N GLU A 14 -0.02 3.06 -12.40
CA GLU A 14 0.81 4.23 -12.68
C GLU A 14 -0.04 5.48 -12.57
N ARG A 15 0.46 6.49 -11.87
CA ARG A 15 -0.21 7.78 -11.72
C ARG A 15 0.82 8.90 -11.79
N THR A 16 0.43 10.03 -12.37
CA THR A 16 1.21 11.25 -12.30
C THR A 16 0.45 12.24 -11.43
N PHE A 17 1.11 12.74 -10.39
CA PHE A 17 0.51 13.70 -9.47
C PHE A 17 1.07 15.09 -9.74
N ASP A 18 0.22 16.10 -9.67
CA ASP A 18 0.63 17.49 -9.82
C ASP A 18 1.15 18.02 -8.48
N ALA A 19 2.25 17.43 -8.05
CA ALA A 19 2.87 17.75 -6.77
C ALA A 19 4.34 17.33 -6.82
N PRO A 20 5.20 17.98 -6.02
CA PRO A 20 6.63 17.65 -6.03
C PRO A 20 6.88 16.28 -5.42
N VAL A 21 8.00 15.67 -5.81
CA VAL A 21 8.32 14.29 -5.45
C VAL A 21 8.49 14.13 -3.93
N ASP A 22 9.01 15.14 -3.24
CA ASP A 22 9.17 15.04 -1.79
C ASP A 22 7.83 14.99 -1.07
N LEU A 23 6.81 15.67 -1.59
CA LEU A 23 5.48 15.61 -0.99
C LEU A 23 4.86 14.22 -1.20
N ILE A 24 5.01 13.64 -2.41
CA ILE A 24 4.51 12.29 -2.65
C ILE A 24 5.24 11.29 -1.76
N TRP A 25 6.55 11.46 -1.58
CA TRP A 25 7.32 10.61 -0.68
C TRP A 25 6.77 10.66 0.75
N GLN A 26 6.44 11.87 1.23
CA GLN A 26 5.87 12.03 2.57
C GLN A 26 4.52 11.32 2.71
N MET A 27 3.73 11.28 1.64
CA MET A 27 2.44 10.59 1.66
C MET A 27 2.61 9.10 1.94
N TRP A 28 3.72 8.51 1.53
CA TRP A 28 3.99 7.09 1.75
C TRP A 28 4.74 6.80 3.04
N THR A 29 5.47 7.77 3.58
CA THR A 29 6.42 7.51 4.67
C THR A 29 6.03 8.12 6.00
N GLU A 30 5.12 9.10 6.02
CA GLU A 30 4.67 9.70 7.27
C GLU A 30 3.32 9.14 7.65
N PRO A 31 3.19 8.60 8.88
CA PRO A 31 1.96 7.89 9.27
C PRO A 31 0.68 8.71 9.13
N GLN A 32 0.70 9.99 9.52
CA GLN A 32 -0.49 10.82 9.44
C GLN A 32 -0.92 11.06 7.99
N HIS A 33 0.03 11.12 7.07
CA HIS A 33 -0.29 11.29 5.65
C HIS A 33 -0.77 9.97 5.06
N PHE A 34 -0.06 8.89 5.34
CA PHE A 34 -0.44 7.57 4.82
C PHE A 34 -1.85 7.19 5.27
N ALA A 35 -2.17 7.43 6.54
CA ALA A 35 -3.47 7.08 7.09
C ALA A 35 -4.61 7.88 6.46
N ALA A 36 -4.32 9.03 5.87
CA ALA A 36 -5.36 9.88 5.30
C ALA A 36 -5.85 9.39 3.94
N TRP A 37 -5.06 8.63 3.20
CA TRP A 37 -5.44 8.22 1.85
C TRP A 37 -5.49 6.71 1.65
N TYR A 38 -4.88 5.91 2.50
CA TYR A 38 -4.76 4.48 2.28
C TYR A 38 -6.12 3.79 2.38
N GLY A 39 -6.30 2.75 1.52
CA GLY A 39 -7.51 1.93 1.52
C GLY A 39 -8.57 2.42 0.56
N PRO A 40 -9.58 1.59 0.31
CA PRO A 40 -10.69 1.95 -0.57
C PRO A 40 -11.56 3.05 0.03
N ASP A 41 -12.51 3.54 -0.76
CA ASP A 41 -13.45 4.57 -0.30
C ASP A 41 -14.17 4.09 0.96
N GLY A 42 -14.27 4.98 1.93
CA GLY A 42 -14.94 4.67 3.18
C GLY A 42 -14.06 3.99 4.23
N ALA A 43 -12.84 3.60 3.86
CA ALA A 43 -11.92 3.00 4.82
C ALA A 43 -11.29 4.08 5.70
N THR A 44 -11.00 3.71 6.95
CA THR A 44 -10.21 4.54 7.85
C THR A 44 -9.02 3.73 8.36
N ILE A 45 -8.00 4.43 8.83
CA ILE A 45 -6.77 3.78 9.30
C ILE A 45 -6.57 4.18 10.77
N PRO A 46 -7.17 3.43 11.72
CA PRO A 46 -7.04 3.76 13.14
C PRO A 46 -5.61 3.66 13.67
N VAL A 47 -4.79 2.80 13.09
CA VAL A 47 -3.41 2.61 13.54
C VAL A 47 -2.49 2.62 12.32
N ALA A 48 -1.44 3.44 12.40
CA ALA A 48 -0.37 3.43 11.40
C ALA A 48 0.95 3.62 12.13
N LYS A 49 1.63 2.51 12.40
CA LYS A 49 2.96 2.52 13.03
C LYS A 49 3.96 2.16 11.95
N MET A 50 4.86 3.07 11.65
CA MET A 50 5.76 2.92 10.52
C MET A 50 7.17 3.36 10.92
N ASP A 51 8.09 2.41 10.90
CA ASP A 51 9.51 2.68 11.13
C ASP A 51 10.19 2.62 9.77
N VAL A 52 10.20 3.75 9.05
CA VAL A 52 10.59 3.78 7.64
C VAL A 52 12.10 3.79 7.51
N ARG A 53 12.67 2.60 7.51
CA ARG A 53 14.09 2.36 7.27
C ARG A 53 14.22 0.90 6.86
N VAL A 54 15.29 0.55 6.18
CA VAL A 54 15.52 -0.84 5.79
C VAL A 54 15.58 -1.71 7.06
N GLY A 55 14.75 -2.75 7.09
CA GLY A 55 14.62 -3.62 8.26
C GLY A 55 13.63 -3.11 9.29
N GLY A 56 13.10 -1.90 9.14
CA GLY A 56 12.08 -1.39 10.05
C GLY A 56 10.73 -2.06 9.80
N THR A 57 9.87 -2.04 10.81
CA THR A 57 8.57 -2.69 10.71
C THR A 57 7.46 -1.70 10.53
N ARG A 58 6.32 -2.18 10.02
CA ARG A 58 5.11 -1.38 9.91
C ARG A 58 3.93 -2.22 10.41
N LEU A 59 2.99 -1.57 11.06
CA LEU A 59 1.73 -2.20 11.51
C LEU A 59 0.60 -1.23 11.18
N ILE A 60 -0.30 -1.66 10.32
CA ILE A 60 -1.39 -0.82 9.82
C ILE A 60 -2.71 -1.49 10.15
N SER A 61 -3.65 -0.74 10.70
CA SER A 61 -5.02 -1.21 10.89
C SER A 61 -5.93 -0.48 9.91
N MET A 62 -6.80 -1.23 9.24
CA MET A 62 -7.78 -0.68 8.32
C MET A 62 -9.18 -1.08 8.77
N ARG A 63 -10.08 -0.11 8.82
CA ARG A 63 -11.46 -0.34 9.19
C ARG A 63 -12.36 0.02 8.02
N VAL A 64 -13.22 -0.91 7.63
CA VAL A 64 -14.17 -0.70 6.54
C VAL A 64 -15.57 -1.03 7.03
N GLN A 65 -16.57 -0.37 6.44
CA GLN A 65 -17.97 -0.68 6.71
C GLN A 65 -18.43 -1.74 5.73
N THR A 66 -19.12 -2.75 6.22
CA THR A 66 -19.71 -3.80 5.39
C THR A 66 -21.20 -3.88 5.72
N PRO A 67 -22.02 -4.57 4.89
CA PRO A 67 -23.43 -4.77 5.21
C PRO A 67 -23.65 -5.45 6.56
N ASN A 68 -22.66 -6.19 7.04
CA ASN A 68 -22.74 -6.88 8.33
C ASN A 68 -22.12 -6.11 9.49
N GLY A 69 -21.75 -4.84 9.26
CA GLY A 69 -21.14 -4.01 10.28
C GLY A 69 -19.70 -3.64 9.93
N ALA A 70 -19.01 -3.02 10.88
CA ALA A 70 -17.63 -2.61 10.65
C ALA A 70 -16.69 -3.82 10.72
N MET A 71 -15.71 -3.86 9.84
CA MET A 71 -14.67 -4.88 9.84
C MET A 71 -13.33 -4.20 9.99
N GLN A 72 -12.49 -4.71 10.87
CA GLN A 72 -11.15 -4.18 11.08
C GLN A 72 -10.13 -5.25 10.71
N MET A 73 -9.16 -4.85 9.88
CA MET A 73 -8.09 -5.73 9.44
C MET A 73 -6.76 -5.16 9.91
N TRP A 74 -5.78 -6.04 10.08
CA TRP A 74 -4.44 -5.65 10.49
C TRP A 74 -3.44 -6.17 9.48
N PHE A 75 -2.43 -5.36 9.17
CA PHE A 75 -1.36 -5.73 8.24
C PHE A 75 -0.03 -5.43 8.90
N VAL A 76 0.88 -6.39 8.82
CA VAL A 76 2.23 -6.22 9.34
C VAL A 76 3.22 -6.40 8.20
N GLY A 77 4.33 -5.70 8.24
CA GLY A 77 5.34 -5.82 7.21
C GLY A 77 6.68 -5.27 7.63
N GLU A 78 7.59 -5.29 6.68
CA GLU A 78 8.96 -4.84 6.87
C GLU A 78 9.39 -4.06 5.64
N TYR A 79 10.13 -2.96 5.87
CA TYR A 79 10.68 -2.17 4.76
C TYR A 79 11.93 -2.85 4.23
N ARG A 80 11.95 -3.09 2.92
CA ARG A 80 13.06 -3.78 2.24
C ARG A 80 13.99 -2.81 1.55
N GLU A 81 13.46 -1.74 0.96
CA GLU A 81 14.24 -0.69 0.32
C GLU A 81 13.65 0.66 0.67
N VAL A 82 14.51 1.60 0.99
CA VAL A 82 14.10 2.98 1.28
C VAL A 82 15.13 3.88 0.63
N VAL A 83 14.76 4.48 -0.51
CA VAL A 83 15.60 5.45 -1.21
C VAL A 83 14.81 6.73 -1.31
N ASP A 84 15.22 7.75 -0.58
CA ASP A 84 14.45 8.99 -0.42
C ASP A 84 14.04 9.56 -1.75
N ASN A 85 12.73 9.83 -1.88
CA ASN A 85 12.11 10.45 -3.05
C ASN A 85 12.22 9.60 -4.33
N LYS A 86 12.60 8.33 -4.23
CA LYS A 86 12.82 7.49 -5.42
C LYS A 86 12.18 6.12 -5.32
N ARG A 87 12.38 5.40 -4.22
CA ARG A 87 11.95 4.01 -4.18
C ARG A 87 11.63 3.57 -2.77
N LEU A 88 10.49 2.92 -2.61
CA LEU A 88 10.06 2.33 -1.35
C LEU A 88 9.56 0.93 -1.63
N VAL A 89 10.11 -0.06 -0.93
CA VAL A 89 9.66 -1.45 -1.04
C VAL A 89 9.38 -1.97 0.35
N TYR A 90 8.20 -2.54 0.56
CA TYR A 90 7.86 -3.16 1.83
C TYR A 90 7.02 -4.40 1.60
N THR A 91 7.04 -5.30 2.58
CA THR A 91 6.19 -6.47 2.57
C THR A 91 4.90 -6.19 3.33
N GLU A 92 3.88 -7.00 3.07
CA GLU A 92 2.61 -6.87 3.76
C GLU A 92 1.98 -8.23 3.95
N SER A 93 1.59 -8.53 5.19
CA SER A 93 0.93 -9.78 5.54
C SER A 93 -0.24 -9.46 6.44
N MET A 94 -1.32 -10.22 6.32
CA MET A 94 -2.42 -10.10 7.27
C MET A 94 -1.93 -10.52 8.65
N SER A 95 -2.39 -9.82 9.66
CA SER A 95 -1.96 -10.10 11.03
C SER A 95 -3.13 -9.91 11.99
N ASP A 96 -2.89 -10.24 13.26
CA ASP A 96 -3.79 -9.85 14.33
C ASP A 96 -3.39 -8.48 14.87
N GLU A 97 -4.08 -8.00 15.89
CA GLU A 97 -3.83 -6.67 16.43
C GLU A 97 -2.47 -6.54 17.12
N LYS A 98 -1.83 -7.66 17.40
CA LYS A 98 -0.51 -7.68 18.03
C LYS A 98 0.63 -7.78 17.00
N GLY A 99 0.29 -7.87 15.72
CA GLY A 99 1.29 -7.99 14.68
C GLY A 99 1.73 -9.41 14.40
N ASN A 100 1.01 -10.41 14.90
CA ASN A 100 1.31 -11.80 14.61
C ASN A 100 0.72 -12.17 13.26
N MET A 101 1.55 -12.67 12.36
CA MET A 101 1.09 -13.02 11.00
C MET A 101 0.07 -14.15 11.04
N LEU A 102 -0.97 -14.00 10.21
CA LEU A 102 -1.99 -15.03 10.04
C LEU A 102 -1.67 -15.81 8.76
N SER A 103 -1.91 -17.12 8.80
CA SER A 103 -1.75 -17.92 7.59
C SER A 103 -2.96 -17.75 6.69
N PRO A 104 -2.84 -18.04 5.39
CA PRO A 104 -4.02 -18.03 4.52
C PRO A 104 -5.13 -18.93 5.03
N ALA A 105 -4.80 -20.09 5.59
CA ALA A 105 -5.78 -21.01 6.15
C ALA A 105 -6.54 -20.37 7.32
N ASP A 106 -5.85 -19.59 8.16
CA ASP A 106 -6.48 -18.89 9.28
C ASP A 106 -7.50 -17.87 8.81
N MET A 107 -7.33 -17.37 7.59
CA MET A 107 -8.23 -16.38 7.00
C MET A 107 -9.28 -17.02 6.10
N GLY A 108 -9.31 -18.34 6.00
CA GLY A 108 -10.25 -19.04 5.14
C GLY A 108 -9.93 -18.96 3.66
N MET A 109 -8.69 -18.68 3.33
CA MET A 109 -8.26 -18.57 1.93
C MET A 109 -7.79 -19.89 1.38
N PRO A 110 -7.84 -20.09 0.05
CA PRO A 110 -7.44 -21.37 -0.55
C PRO A 110 -5.96 -21.65 -0.37
N PRO A 111 -5.56 -22.91 -0.42
CA PRO A 111 -4.14 -23.28 -0.41
C PRO A 111 -3.42 -22.62 -1.58
N GLY A 112 -2.18 -22.23 -1.35
CA GLY A 112 -1.38 -21.57 -2.38
C GLY A 112 -1.52 -20.07 -2.42
N HIS A 113 -2.44 -19.51 -1.66
CA HIS A 113 -2.56 -18.05 -1.54
C HIS A 113 -1.34 -17.53 -0.76
N PRO A 114 -0.65 -16.48 -1.25
CA PRO A 114 0.55 -16.03 -0.55
C PRO A 114 0.21 -15.45 0.82
N ALA A 115 1.00 -15.80 1.82
CA ALA A 115 0.87 -15.24 3.16
C ALA A 115 1.44 -13.82 3.22
N THR A 116 2.40 -13.52 2.35
CA THR A 116 3.08 -12.23 2.33
C THR A 116 3.09 -11.71 0.90
N THR A 117 2.75 -10.44 0.75
CA THR A 117 2.84 -9.74 -0.53
C THR A 117 3.88 -8.65 -0.42
N GLU A 118 4.24 -8.04 -1.55
CA GLU A 118 5.24 -7.00 -1.56
C GLU A 118 4.71 -5.80 -2.35
N VAL A 119 4.89 -4.62 -1.79
CA VAL A 119 4.51 -3.36 -2.45
C VAL A 119 5.78 -2.62 -2.84
N ARG A 120 5.88 -2.25 -4.11
CA ARG A 120 7.00 -1.51 -4.67
C ARG A 120 6.50 -0.18 -5.20
N VAL A 121 7.11 0.90 -4.76
CA VAL A 121 6.74 2.25 -5.19
C VAL A 121 7.97 2.89 -5.79
N GLU A 122 7.84 3.38 -7.03
CA GLU A 122 8.91 4.09 -7.70
C GLU A 122 8.43 5.48 -8.06
N LEU A 123 9.21 6.49 -7.74
CA LEU A 123 8.87 7.89 -7.97
C LEU A 123 9.89 8.52 -8.88
N GLU A 124 9.41 9.37 -9.77
CA GLU A 124 10.24 10.11 -10.69
C GLU A 124 9.75 11.55 -10.78
N ASP A 125 10.68 12.50 -10.63
CA ASP A 125 10.37 13.92 -10.81
C ASP A 125 10.29 14.21 -12.31
N VAL A 126 9.14 14.66 -12.77
CA VAL A 126 8.92 14.96 -14.19
C VAL A 126 8.50 16.42 -14.34
N GLY A 127 9.47 17.31 -14.11
CA GLY A 127 9.23 18.75 -14.28
C GLY A 127 8.42 19.37 -13.15
N GLY A 128 8.67 18.97 -11.94
CA GLY A 128 7.94 19.48 -10.76
C GLY A 128 6.69 18.69 -10.42
N ARG A 129 6.36 17.72 -11.27
CA ARG A 129 5.28 16.77 -11.01
C ARG A 129 5.92 15.42 -10.69
N THR A 130 5.14 14.48 -10.21
CA THR A 130 5.67 13.18 -9.81
C THR A 130 4.98 12.07 -10.58
N LYS A 131 5.76 11.28 -11.29
CA LYS A 131 5.28 10.04 -11.88
C LYS A 131 5.51 8.92 -10.86
N MET A 132 4.46 8.21 -10.52
CA MET A 132 4.50 7.12 -9.55
C MET A 132 4.10 5.82 -10.22
N VAL A 133 4.92 4.80 -10.04
CA VAL A 133 4.56 3.44 -10.46
C VAL A 133 4.55 2.58 -9.19
N MET A 134 3.39 2.02 -8.88
CA MET A 134 3.24 1.13 -7.74
C MET A 134 2.94 -0.27 -8.27
N THR A 135 3.66 -1.25 -7.75
CA THR A 135 3.43 -2.66 -8.07
C THR A 135 3.17 -3.42 -6.79
N HIS A 136 2.04 -4.09 -6.71
CA HIS A 136 1.71 -4.94 -5.57
C HIS A 136 1.83 -6.39 -6.02
N VAL A 137 2.91 -7.03 -5.63
CA VAL A 137 3.25 -8.40 -6.04
C VAL A 137 2.57 -9.37 -5.09
N GLY A 138 1.91 -10.36 -5.63
CA GLY A 138 1.23 -11.41 -4.86
C GLY A 138 -0.28 -11.33 -4.90
N ILE A 139 -0.85 -10.36 -5.61
CA ILE A 139 -2.30 -10.30 -5.82
C ILE A 139 -2.59 -10.35 -7.32
N PRO A 140 -3.67 -11.03 -7.71
CA PRO A 140 -3.99 -11.14 -9.14
C PRO A 140 -4.29 -9.79 -9.78
N ALA A 141 -3.82 -9.61 -11.01
CA ALA A 141 -3.99 -8.35 -11.73
C ALA A 141 -5.44 -7.98 -11.96
N ASP A 142 -6.31 -8.97 -12.04
CA ASP A 142 -7.75 -8.75 -12.26
C ASP A 142 -8.56 -8.81 -10.97
N SER A 143 -7.89 -8.79 -9.82
CA SER A 143 -8.59 -8.84 -8.54
C SER A 143 -9.11 -7.47 -8.13
N SER A 144 -9.95 -7.45 -7.10
CA SER A 144 -10.47 -6.22 -6.52
C SER A 144 -9.37 -5.36 -5.89
N GLY A 145 -8.17 -5.92 -5.68
CA GLY A 145 -7.04 -5.17 -5.14
C GLY A 145 -6.67 -3.98 -6.01
N GLY A 146 -6.72 -4.16 -7.35
CA GLY A 146 -6.41 -3.05 -8.25
C GLY A 146 -7.39 -1.90 -8.12
N ALA A 147 -8.69 -2.21 -7.98
CA ALA A 147 -9.71 -1.18 -7.80
C ALA A 147 -9.52 -0.47 -6.45
N GLY A 148 -9.15 -1.19 -5.41
CA GLY A 148 -8.87 -0.59 -4.11
C GLY A 148 -7.71 0.39 -4.16
N TRP A 149 -6.64 0.03 -4.87
CA TRP A 149 -5.52 0.93 -5.06
C TRP A 149 -5.90 2.17 -5.86
N ALA A 150 -6.73 2.01 -6.89
CA ALA A 150 -7.17 3.16 -7.69
C ALA A 150 -7.97 4.15 -6.83
N MET A 151 -8.86 3.65 -5.97
CA MET A 151 -9.61 4.51 -5.05
C MET A 151 -8.68 5.22 -4.08
N ALA A 152 -7.68 4.50 -3.55
CA ALA A 152 -6.72 5.08 -2.63
C ALA A 152 -5.93 6.20 -3.30
N PHE A 153 -5.51 5.99 -4.55
CA PHE A 153 -4.73 7.00 -5.25
C PHE A 153 -5.57 8.21 -5.65
N ASP A 154 -6.87 8.05 -5.85
CA ASP A 154 -7.76 9.20 -6.02
C ASP A 154 -7.78 10.07 -4.77
N LYS A 155 -7.80 9.45 -3.59
CA LYS A 155 -7.73 10.17 -2.33
C LYS A 155 -6.37 10.82 -2.14
N LEU A 156 -5.30 10.13 -2.54
CA LEU A 156 -3.96 10.69 -2.49
C LEU A 156 -3.85 11.93 -3.36
N ALA A 157 -4.38 11.86 -4.58
CA ALA A 157 -4.37 12.99 -5.50
C ALA A 157 -5.11 14.19 -4.90
N ALA A 158 -6.27 13.95 -4.29
CA ALA A 158 -7.05 15.01 -3.66
C ALA A 158 -6.29 15.65 -2.50
N ARG A 159 -5.61 14.82 -1.72
CA ARG A 159 -4.87 15.31 -0.56
C ARG A 159 -3.69 16.19 -0.96
N VAL A 160 -2.91 15.77 -1.96
CA VAL A 160 -1.76 16.58 -2.38
C VAL A 160 -2.21 17.85 -3.10
N SER A 161 -3.33 17.79 -3.82
CA SER A 161 -3.90 18.97 -4.45
C SER A 161 -4.29 20.02 -3.40
N ALA A 162 -4.95 19.59 -2.33
CA ALA A 162 -5.31 20.48 -1.23
C ALA A 162 -4.07 21.04 -0.54
N HIS A 163 -3.01 20.23 -0.42
CA HIS A 163 -1.77 20.63 0.25
C HIS A 163 -1.01 21.67 -0.56
N THR A 164 -0.98 21.52 -1.89
CA THR A 164 -0.23 22.45 -2.75
C THR A 164 -0.98 23.74 -3.01
N ASN A 165 -2.28 23.78 -2.74
CA ASN A 165 -3.09 24.98 -2.95
C ASN A 165 -3.15 25.88 -1.73
N THR A 166 -2.43 25.56 -0.68
CA THR A 166 -2.32 26.42 0.51
C THR A 166 -0.96 27.17 0.60
#